data_dd8f073a1ca3f0c5952ef5a6a39cfd31
#
_entry.id   dd8f073a1ca3f0c5952ef5a6a39cfd31
#
_cell.length_a   1.000
_cell.length_b   1.000
_cell.length_c   1.000
_cell.angle_alpha   90.00
_cell.angle_beta   90.00
_cell.angle_gamma   90.00
#
_symmetry.space_group_name_H-M   'P 1'
#
loop_
_entity.id
_entity.type
_entity.pdbx_description
1 polymer ?
#
loop_
_entity_poly.entity_id
_entity_poly.type
_entity_poly.pdbx_seq_one_letter_code
_entity_poly.pdbx_strand_id
1 'polypeptide(L)'
;SRSLKLGDSVLLNLATGMLMEKLPKIEVEDLMLEEVPDITYRDVGGLDEQIEDIRDVIETPYLYPKEYQEFDLTPPKGILLYGPPGCGKTLVAKAIANGLAKRVREKTGKEDIKGYFINVKGPELLNKYVGETERKIREVFQKAREKARSGFPVVIFFDEMDSLFRSRGMGISSDMESTVVPTFLAEIDGVEDLKGVVVIGASNRQDLLDPAVLRPGRLDIKIKIDRPNVEGAKDIFSKYMNVNLPIA
;
A
#
# COMPACT_ATOMS: atom_id res chain seq x y z
N SER A 1 32.58 -6.79 23.39
CA SER A 1 31.91 -7.99 22.84
C SER A 1 30.38 -7.82 22.95
N ARG A 2 29.72 -7.49 21.87
CA ARG A 2 28.26 -7.47 21.87
C ARG A 2 27.77 -8.91 21.71
N SER A 3 27.08 -9.43 22.70
CA SER A 3 26.51 -10.78 22.69
C SER A 3 25.45 -10.91 21.58
N LEU A 4 25.59 -11.94 20.76
CA LEU A 4 24.58 -12.36 19.78
C LEU A 4 23.38 -12.96 20.52
N LYS A 5 22.18 -12.62 20.05
CA LYS A 5 20.91 -13.21 20.50
C LYS A 5 20.29 -14.04 19.37
N LEU A 6 19.49 -15.03 19.74
CA LEU A 6 18.72 -15.81 18.78
C LEU A 6 17.83 -14.86 17.96
N GLY A 7 17.92 -14.92 16.61
CA GLY A 7 17.21 -14.03 15.71
C GLY A 7 17.99 -12.79 15.27
N ASP A 8 19.26 -12.63 15.65
CA ASP A 8 20.11 -11.58 15.11
C ASP A 8 20.56 -11.91 13.69
N SER A 9 20.44 -10.95 12.77
CA SER A 9 21.00 -11.05 11.42
C SER A 9 22.48 -10.69 11.45
N VAL A 10 23.31 -11.52 10.84
CA VAL A 10 24.77 -11.36 10.88
C VAL A 10 25.38 -11.53 9.49
N LEU A 11 26.38 -10.73 9.17
CA LEU A 11 27.18 -10.89 7.96
C LEU A 11 28.28 -11.90 8.25
N LEU A 12 28.27 -13.01 7.53
CA LEU A 12 29.30 -14.07 7.60
C LEU A 12 30.19 -14.04 6.36
N ASN A 13 31.48 -14.11 6.55
CA ASN A 13 32.38 -14.41 5.46
C ASN A 13 32.35 -15.94 5.22
N LEU A 14 31.74 -16.34 4.09
CA LEU A 14 31.58 -17.77 3.74
C LEU A 14 32.90 -18.52 3.52
N ALA A 15 33.97 -17.80 3.18
CA ALA A 15 35.28 -18.44 2.95
C ALA A 15 36.04 -18.74 4.26
N THR A 16 35.83 -17.93 5.29
CA THR A 16 36.54 -18.07 6.58
C THR A 16 35.64 -18.53 7.71
N GLY A 17 34.32 -18.55 7.54
CA GLY A 17 33.35 -18.82 8.58
C GLY A 17 33.30 -17.75 9.69
N MET A 18 34.00 -16.64 9.50
CA MET A 18 34.07 -15.58 10.52
C MET A 18 32.87 -14.64 10.42
N LEU A 19 32.34 -14.29 11.57
CA LEU A 19 31.32 -13.27 11.72
C LEU A 19 31.96 -11.90 11.52
N MET A 20 31.54 -11.19 10.46
CA MET A 20 32.13 -9.90 10.11
C MET A 20 31.42 -8.75 10.83
N GLU A 21 30.10 -8.78 10.85
CA GLU A 21 29.31 -7.71 11.45
C GLU A 21 27.94 -8.22 11.88
N LYS A 22 27.42 -7.69 12.99
CA LYS A 22 26.02 -7.82 13.35
C LYS A 22 25.28 -6.74 12.57
N LEU A 23 24.47 -7.17 11.61
CA LEU A 23 23.60 -6.23 10.90
C LEU A 23 22.64 -5.60 11.91
N PRO A 24 22.45 -4.28 11.89
CA PRO A 24 21.43 -3.68 12.70
C PRO A 24 20.11 -4.37 12.36
N LYS A 25 19.38 -4.88 13.35
CA LYS A 25 17.96 -5.14 13.18
C LYS A 25 17.36 -3.80 12.82
N ILE A 26 17.14 -3.59 11.54
CA ILE A 26 16.13 -2.64 11.10
C ILE A 26 14.85 -3.36 11.48
N GLU A 27 14.42 -3.11 12.69
CA GLU A 27 13.13 -3.58 13.15
C GLU A 27 12.13 -3.03 12.16
N VAL A 28 11.34 -3.91 11.58
CA VAL A 28 10.22 -3.57 10.70
C VAL A 28 9.14 -2.79 11.49
N GLU A 29 9.45 -2.39 12.71
CA GLU A 29 8.72 -1.40 13.50
C GLU A 29 8.68 -0.03 12.81
N ASP A 30 9.65 0.29 11.93
CA ASP A 30 9.60 1.49 11.08
C ASP A 30 8.65 1.37 9.88
N LEU A 31 8.21 0.17 9.50
CA LEU A 31 7.03 -0.02 8.67
C LEU A 31 5.81 0.04 9.59
N MET A 32 5.43 1.26 9.97
CA MET A 32 4.36 1.50 10.92
C MET A 32 3.07 0.85 10.45
N LEU A 33 2.64 -0.16 11.21
CA LEU A 33 1.27 -0.63 11.20
C LEU A 33 0.49 0.47 11.94
N GLU A 34 0.13 1.54 11.21
CA GLU A 34 -0.66 2.62 11.77
C GLU A 34 -2.10 2.13 11.90
N GLU A 35 -2.69 2.30 13.08
CA GLU A 35 -4.14 2.34 13.15
C GLU A 35 -4.59 3.42 12.18
N VAL A 36 -5.60 3.13 11.37
CA VAL A 36 -6.03 4.05 10.30
C VAL A 36 -6.32 5.41 10.93
N PRO A 37 -5.66 6.47 10.48
CA PRO A 37 -5.94 7.81 10.95
C PRO A 37 -7.41 8.17 10.68
N ASP A 38 -7.96 9.07 11.47
CA ASP A 38 -9.36 9.48 11.41
C ASP A 38 -9.67 10.37 10.19
N ILE A 39 -9.19 9.91 9.02
CA ILE A 39 -9.35 10.55 7.71
C ILE A 39 -10.46 9.82 6.98
N THR A 40 -11.49 10.55 6.60
CA THR A 40 -12.66 10.03 5.89
C THR A 40 -12.68 10.53 4.44
N TYR A 41 -13.54 9.96 3.61
CA TYR A 41 -13.78 10.49 2.26
C TYR A 41 -14.27 11.94 2.25
N ARG A 42 -14.87 12.43 3.36
CA ARG A 42 -15.30 13.82 3.48
C ARG A 42 -14.13 14.80 3.58
N ASP A 43 -12.97 14.33 3.98
CA ASP A 43 -11.75 15.13 4.10
C ASP A 43 -11.01 15.24 2.77
N VAL A 44 -11.40 14.43 1.78
CA VAL A 44 -10.86 14.47 0.42
C VAL A 44 -11.72 15.37 -0.43
N GLY A 45 -11.17 16.47 -0.94
CA GLY A 45 -11.88 17.44 -1.77
C GLY A 45 -11.59 17.27 -3.25
N GLY A 46 -12.61 17.54 -4.09
CA GLY A 46 -12.49 17.64 -5.54
C GLY A 46 -12.18 16.33 -6.27
N LEU A 47 -12.49 15.17 -5.66
CA LEU A 47 -12.25 13.84 -6.19
C LEU A 47 -13.49 12.93 -6.05
N ASP A 48 -14.69 13.50 -6.12
CA ASP A 48 -15.93 12.76 -5.86
C ASP A 48 -16.12 11.58 -6.81
N GLU A 49 -15.90 11.77 -8.11
CA GLU A 49 -15.99 10.70 -9.12
C GLU A 49 -14.99 9.58 -8.83
N GLN A 50 -13.73 9.93 -8.53
CA GLN A 50 -12.69 8.94 -8.20
C GLN A 50 -13.01 8.18 -6.92
N ILE A 51 -13.64 8.84 -5.94
CA ILE A 51 -14.07 8.19 -4.69
C ILE A 51 -15.20 7.21 -4.96
N GLU A 52 -16.14 7.51 -5.85
CA GLU A 52 -17.20 6.58 -6.25
C GLU A 52 -16.61 5.36 -6.96
N ASP A 53 -15.74 5.56 -7.94
CA ASP A 53 -15.03 4.47 -8.62
C ASP A 53 -14.27 3.56 -7.61
N ILE A 54 -13.58 4.18 -6.64
CA ILE A 54 -12.84 3.46 -5.61
C ILE A 54 -13.77 2.62 -4.73
N ARG A 55 -14.91 3.16 -4.34
CA ARG A 55 -15.88 2.44 -3.51
C ARG A 55 -16.43 1.23 -4.24
N ASP A 56 -16.79 1.40 -5.49
CA ASP A 56 -17.33 0.32 -6.31
C ASP A 56 -16.31 -0.82 -6.48
N VAL A 57 -15.07 -0.45 -6.71
CA VAL A 57 -13.98 -1.40 -6.96
C VAL A 57 -13.49 -2.10 -5.70
N ILE A 58 -13.38 -1.39 -4.58
CA ILE A 58 -12.76 -1.92 -3.35
C ILE A 58 -13.81 -2.35 -2.33
N GLU A 59 -14.79 -1.47 -2.03
CA GLU A 59 -15.73 -1.75 -0.95
C GLU A 59 -16.77 -2.79 -1.36
N THR A 60 -17.28 -2.73 -2.59
CA THR A 60 -18.34 -3.62 -3.07
C THR A 60 -17.94 -5.10 -3.04
N PRO A 61 -16.79 -5.54 -3.55
CA PRO A 61 -16.35 -6.94 -3.44
C PRO A 61 -16.21 -7.40 -2.00
N TYR A 62 -15.78 -6.49 -1.13
CA TYR A 62 -15.61 -6.79 0.29
C TYR A 62 -16.94 -6.95 1.02
N LEU A 63 -17.93 -6.14 0.64
CA LEU A 63 -19.27 -6.18 1.22
C LEU A 63 -20.10 -7.36 0.71
N TYR A 64 -19.94 -7.72 -0.55
CA TYR A 64 -20.78 -8.70 -1.26
C TYR A 64 -19.99 -9.87 -1.84
N PRO A 65 -19.16 -10.57 -1.01
CA PRO A 65 -18.29 -11.64 -1.51
C PRO A 65 -19.07 -12.86 -2.02
N LYS A 66 -20.30 -13.08 -1.54
CA LYS A 66 -21.16 -14.18 -2.00
C LYS A 66 -21.69 -13.92 -3.40
N GLU A 67 -22.12 -12.71 -3.65
CA GLU A 67 -22.61 -12.24 -4.94
C GLU A 67 -21.51 -12.33 -5.98
N TYR A 68 -20.29 -11.93 -5.64
CA TYR A 68 -19.12 -12.08 -6.50
C TYR A 68 -18.85 -13.56 -6.86
N GLN A 69 -19.00 -14.48 -5.89
CA GLN A 69 -18.86 -15.92 -6.14
C GLN A 69 -19.99 -16.49 -7.00
N GLU A 70 -21.24 -16.07 -6.77
CA GLU A 70 -22.39 -16.53 -7.56
C GLU A 70 -22.29 -16.14 -9.03
N PHE A 71 -21.72 -14.97 -9.33
CA PHE A 71 -21.52 -14.47 -10.70
C PHE A 71 -20.15 -14.80 -11.27
N ASP A 72 -19.34 -15.64 -10.60
CA ASP A 72 -17.96 -15.99 -10.99
C ASP A 72 -17.08 -14.76 -11.26
N LEU A 73 -17.30 -13.71 -10.46
CA LEU A 73 -16.52 -12.48 -10.54
C LEU A 73 -15.30 -12.55 -9.63
N THR A 74 -14.14 -12.24 -10.16
CA THR A 74 -12.90 -12.15 -9.38
C THR A 74 -12.75 -10.73 -8.83
N PRO A 75 -12.71 -10.54 -7.50
CA PRO A 75 -12.42 -9.23 -6.92
C PRO A 75 -11.04 -8.71 -7.35
N PRO A 76 -10.89 -7.41 -7.62
CA PRO A 76 -9.58 -6.84 -7.88
C PRO A 76 -8.69 -6.96 -6.64
N LYS A 77 -7.42 -7.31 -6.84
CA LYS A 77 -6.45 -7.44 -5.75
C LYS A 77 -5.95 -6.10 -5.24
N GLY A 78 -6.00 -5.10 -6.11
CA GLY A 78 -5.57 -3.75 -5.78
C GLY A 78 -5.80 -2.74 -6.88
N ILE A 79 -5.49 -1.50 -6.58
CA ILE A 79 -5.63 -0.35 -7.47
C ILE A 79 -4.32 0.42 -7.58
N LEU A 80 -4.13 1.10 -8.69
CA LEU A 80 -3.08 2.09 -8.88
C LEU A 80 -3.67 3.51 -8.89
N LEU A 81 -3.27 4.33 -7.93
CA LEU A 81 -3.50 5.78 -7.95
C LEU A 81 -2.34 6.46 -8.68
N TYR A 82 -2.61 7.12 -9.79
CA TYR A 82 -1.53 7.76 -10.54
C TYR A 82 -1.85 9.22 -10.89
N GLY A 83 -0.83 10.05 -11.01
CA GLY A 83 -0.99 11.45 -11.37
C GLY A 83 0.08 12.34 -10.71
N PRO A 84 0.01 13.66 -10.91
CA PRO A 84 1.02 14.59 -10.42
C PRO A 84 1.28 14.48 -8.91
N PRO A 85 2.49 14.83 -8.43
CA PRO A 85 2.77 14.87 -7.01
C PRO A 85 1.91 15.95 -6.30
N GLY A 86 1.63 15.73 -5.02
CA GLY A 86 0.87 16.68 -4.20
C GLY A 86 -0.63 16.73 -4.42
N CYS A 87 -1.21 15.83 -5.25
CA CYS A 87 -2.65 15.81 -5.55
C CYS A 87 -3.48 14.92 -4.60
N GLY A 88 -2.91 14.48 -3.47
CA GLY A 88 -3.68 13.80 -2.41
C GLY A 88 -3.77 12.28 -2.51
N LYS A 89 -2.94 11.59 -3.34
CA LYS A 89 -2.95 10.12 -3.46
C LYS A 89 -2.85 9.39 -2.11
N THR A 90 -1.95 9.82 -1.25
CA THR A 90 -1.77 9.26 0.09
C THR A 90 -2.98 9.53 1.00
N LEU A 91 -3.61 10.71 0.87
CA LEU A 91 -4.82 11.07 1.60
C LEU A 91 -5.99 10.18 1.19
N VAL A 92 -6.17 9.96 -0.12
CA VAL A 92 -7.17 9.05 -0.67
C VAL A 92 -6.96 7.63 -0.13
N ALA A 93 -5.73 7.11 -0.15
CA ALA A 93 -5.44 5.76 0.37
C ALA A 93 -5.79 5.61 1.86
N LYS A 94 -5.55 6.63 2.67
CA LYS A 94 -5.95 6.65 4.09
C LYS A 94 -7.47 6.69 4.25
N ALA A 95 -8.16 7.49 3.45
CA ALA A 95 -9.63 7.54 3.45
C ALA A 95 -10.26 6.20 3.05
N ILE A 96 -9.67 5.49 2.07
CA ILE A 96 -10.09 4.12 1.69
C ILE A 96 -9.98 3.17 2.87
N ALA A 97 -8.85 3.17 3.57
CA ALA A 97 -8.64 2.28 4.71
C ALA A 97 -9.67 2.52 5.83
N ASN A 98 -9.97 3.76 6.12
CA ASN A 98 -11.00 4.12 7.09
C ASN A 98 -12.41 3.74 6.61
N GLY A 99 -12.73 4.04 5.34
CA GLY A 99 -14.00 3.66 4.71
C GLY A 99 -14.24 2.16 4.80
N LEU A 100 -13.24 1.35 4.45
CA LEU A 100 -13.31 -0.10 4.50
C LEU A 100 -13.52 -0.60 5.95
N ALA A 101 -12.79 -0.07 6.91
CA ALA A 101 -12.96 -0.41 8.32
C ALA A 101 -14.37 -0.08 8.83
N LYS A 102 -14.90 1.08 8.44
CA LYS A 102 -16.26 1.49 8.78
C LYS A 102 -17.30 0.51 8.21
N ARG A 103 -17.16 0.13 6.93
CA ARG A 103 -18.06 -0.81 6.27
C ARG A 103 -18.06 -2.18 6.91
N VAL A 104 -16.87 -2.66 7.31
CA VAL A 104 -16.76 -3.95 8.01
C VAL A 104 -17.44 -3.89 9.37
N ARG A 105 -17.32 -2.80 10.13
CA ARG A 105 -18.05 -2.59 11.39
C ARG A 105 -19.56 -2.63 11.18
N GLU A 106 -20.05 -1.87 10.20
CA GLU A 106 -21.48 -1.83 9.86
C GLU A 106 -22.03 -3.24 9.51
N LYS A 107 -21.27 -4.02 8.72
CA LYS A 107 -21.67 -5.35 8.30
C LYS A 107 -21.62 -6.40 9.42
N THR A 108 -20.61 -6.32 10.28
CA THR A 108 -20.38 -7.34 11.33
C THR A 108 -21.06 -7.01 12.65
N GLY A 109 -21.51 -5.77 12.84
CA GLY A 109 -22.04 -5.28 14.11
C GLY A 109 -20.99 -5.19 15.23
N LYS A 110 -19.70 -5.29 14.89
CA LYS A 110 -18.60 -5.24 15.86
C LYS A 110 -17.95 -3.85 15.81
N GLU A 111 -18.12 -3.08 16.86
CA GLU A 111 -17.52 -1.72 16.95
C GLU A 111 -16.00 -1.74 17.11
N ASP A 112 -15.44 -2.84 17.63
CA ASP A 112 -13.99 -2.99 17.91
C ASP A 112 -13.13 -3.24 16.66
N ILE A 113 -13.75 -3.38 15.48
CA ILE A 113 -12.98 -3.61 14.25
C ILE A 113 -12.26 -2.34 13.85
N LYS A 114 -10.93 -2.40 13.99
CA LYS A 114 -10.02 -1.37 13.51
C LYS A 114 -9.53 -1.72 12.12
N GLY A 115 -9.39 -0.72 11.25
CA GLY A 115 -8.65 -0.89 10.01
C GLY A 115 -7.15 -0.79 10.26
N TYR A 116 -6.36 -1.46 9.47
CA TYR A 116 -4.92 -1.33 9.49
C TYR A 116 -4.41 -0.76 8.17
N PHE A 117 -3.48 0.16 8.27
CA PHE A 117 -2.84 0.82 7.15
C PHE A 117 -1.33 0.60 7.25
N ILE A 118 -0.76 -0.06 6.25
CA ILE A 118 0.68 -0.26 6.16
C ILE A 118 1.21 0.66 5.07
N ASN A 119 1.92 1.70 5.48
CA ASN A 119 2.51 2.66 4.54
C ASN A 119 3.92 2.21 4.16
N VAL A 120 4.13 1.98 2.88
CA VAL A 120 5.39 1.52 2.32
C VAL A 120 5.88 2.56 1.32
N LYS A 121 6.91 3.30 1.69
CA LYS A 121 7.52 4.26 0.77
C LYS A 121 8.63 3.60 -0.04
N GLY A 122 8.53 3.70 -1.36
CA GLY A 122 9.48 3.08 -2.27
C GLY A 122 10.94 3.35 -1.94
N PRO A 123 11.39 4.60 -1.80
CA PRO A 123 12.78 4.91 -1.48
C PRO A 123 13.26 4.35 -0.14
N GLU A 124 12.38 4.20 0.86
CA GLU A 124 12.74 3.67 2.19
C GLU A 124 12.95 2.14 2.17
N LEU A 125 12.34 1.46 1.20
CA LEU A 125 12.56 0.02 1.00
C LEU A 125 13.88 -0.27 0.31
N LEU A 126 14.33 0.62 -0.57
CA LEU A 126 15.57 0.44 -1.31
C LEU A 126 16.75 0.37 -0.34
N ASN A 127 17.41 -0.77 -0.29
CA ASN A 127 18.58 -0.97 0.54
C ASN A 127 19.78 -1.31 -0.36
N LYS A 128 20.98 -0.95 0.10
CA LYS A 128 22.23 -1.26 -0.58
C LYS A 128 22.59 -2.75 -0.56
N TYR A 129 21.95 -3.51 0.32
CA TYR A 129 22.22 -4.94 0.48
C TYR A 129 21.24 -5.77 -0.35
N VAL A 130 21.77 -6.67 -1.16
CA VAL A 130 20.99 -7.60 -1.98
C VAL A 130 20.08 -8.48 -1.09
N GLY A 131 18.83 -8.62 -1.48
CA GLY A 131 17.85 -9.44 -0.76
C GLY A 131 17.11 -8.75 0.39
N GLU A 132 17.59 -7.60 0.88
CA GLU A 132 16.92 -6.89 1.97
C GLU A 132 15.59 -6.25 1.54
N THR A 133 15.53 -5.69 0.33
CA THR A 133 14.30 -5.12 -0.22
C THR A 133 13.22 -6.19 -0.39
N GLU A 134 13.58 -7.34 -0.95
CA GLU A 134 12.68 -8.50 -1.12
C GLU A 134 12.20 -9.04 0.21
N ARG A 135 13.09 -9.14 1.20
CA ARG A 135 12.72 -9.56 2.55
C ARG A 135 11.69 -8.63 3.16
N LYS A 136 11.90 -7.32 3.07
CA LYS A 136 10.95 -6.31 3.58
C LYS A 136 9.59 -6.40 2.88
N ILE A 137 9.56 -6.61 1.56
CA ILE A 137 8.31 -6.81 0.83
C ILE A 137 7.55 -8.02 1.39
N ARG A 138 8.20 -9.18 1.55
CA ARG A 138 7.57 -10.37 2.13
C ARG A 138 7.04 -10.13 3.54
N GLU A 139 7.81 -9.42 4.38
CA GLU A 139 7.40 -9.09 5.75
C GLU A 139 6.17 -8.18 5.80
N VAL A 140 6.06 -7.20 4.89
CA VAL A 140 4.87 -6.36 4.74
C VAL A 140 3.64 -7.21 4.46
N PHE A 141 3.71 -8.07 3.44
CA PHE A 141 2.59 -8.94 3.08
C PHE A 141 2.28 -9.98 4.17
N GLN A 142 3.30 -10.51 4.85
CA GLN A 142 3.11 -11.42 5.98
C GLN A 142 2.35 -10.74 7.13
N LYS A 143 2.75 -9.54 7.54
CA LYS A 143 2.05 -8.76 8.58
C LYS A 143 0.60 -8.47 8.19
N ALA A 144 0.37 -8.09 6.93
CA ALA A 144 -0.98 -7.87 6.42
C ALA A 144 -1.83 -9.15 6.52
N ARG A 145 -1.27 -10.29 6.13
CA ARG A 145 -1.91 -11.61 6.25
C ARG A 145 -2.28 -11.96 7.69
N GLU A 146 -1.40 -11.76 8.61
CA GLU A 146 -1.62 -12.05 10.04
C GLU A 146 -2.79 -11.23 10.60
N LYS A 147 -2.85 -9.94 10.25
CA LYS A 147 -3.94 -9.05 10.67
C LYS A 147 -5.26 -9.38 9.99
N ALA A 148 -5.25 -9.66 8.70
CA ALA A 148 -6.45 -10.04 7.95
C ALA A 148 -7.06 -11.36 8.46
N ARG A 149 -6.24 -12.36 8.81
CA ARG A 149 -6.69 -13.62 9.45
C ARG A 149 -7.36 -13.37 10.79
N SER A 150 -7.01 -12.31 11.49
CA SER A 150 -7.67 -11.90 12.73
C SER A 150 -9.01 -11.17 12.49
N GLY A 151 -9.43 -11.03 11.22
CA GLY A 151 -10.70 -10.42 10.83
C GLY A 151 -10.66 -8.90 10.67
N PHE A 152 -9.47 -8.31 10.63
CA PHE A 152 -9.30 -6.87 10.42
C PHE A 152 -9.06 -6.55 8.94
N PRO A 153 -9.70 -5.51 8.39
CA PRO A 153 -9.37 -5.02 7.06
C PRO A 153 -7.98 -4.36 7.07
N VAL A 154 -7.16 -4.71 6.08
CA VAL A 154 -5.79 -4.21 5.94
C VAL A 154 -5.61 -3.59 4.57
N VAL A 155 -5.11 -2.37 4.56
CA VAL A 155 -4.65 -1.70 3.33
C VAL A 155 -3.12 -1.64 3.34
N ILE A 156 -2.50 -2.20 2.31
CA ILE A 156 -1.08 -2.01 2.05
C ILE A 156 -0.96 -0.90 1.01
N PHE A 157 -0.34 0.20 1.38
CA PHE A 157 -0.14 1.34 0.49
C PHE A 157 1.33 1.45 0.10
N PHE A 158 1.62 1.26 -1.19
CA PHE A 158 2.94 1.48 -1.76
C PHE A 158 3.01 2.88 -2.38
N ASP A 159 3.69 3.80 -1.71
CA ASP A 159 3.92 5.14 -2.24
C ASP A 159 5.21 5.19 -3.09
N GLU A 160 5.21 6.06 -4.09
CA GLU A 160 6.33 6.22 -5.02
C GLU A 160 6.78 4.88 -5.65
N MET A 161 5.81 4.08 -6.11
CA MET A 161 6.07 2.77 -6.71
C MET A 161 7.06 2.81 -7.86
N ASP A 162 7.11 3.91 -8.59
CA ASP A 162 8.05 4.13 -9.68
C ASP A 162 9.53 4.16 -9.24
N SER A 163 9.80 4.22 -7.96
CA SER A 163 11.15 4.04 -7.41
C SER A 163 11.55 2.57 -7.27
N LEU A 164 10.58 1.67 -7.00
CA LEU A 164 10.79 0.24 -6.71
C LEU A 164 10.60 -0.67 -7.92
N PHE A 165 9.58 -0.38 -8.73
CA PHE A 165 9.05 -1.30 -9.73
C PHE A 165 9.19 -0.72 -11.14
N ARG A 166 10.40 -0.26 -11.49
CA ARG A 166 10.71 0.28 -12.82
C ARG A 166 10.79 -0.81 -13.88
N SER A 167 10.45 -0.43 -15.11
CA SER A 167 10.68 -1.27 -16.29
C SER A 167 12.17 -1.51 -16.50
N ARG A 168 12.52 -2.72 -16.84
CA ARG A 168 13.92 -3.12 -17.10
C ARG A 168 14.58 -2.25 -18.16
N GLY A 169 15.80 -1.82 -17.89
CA GLY A 169 16.63 -1.04 -18.84
C GLY A 169 16.62 0.48 -18.67
N MET A 170 15.91 1.02 -17.67
CA MET A 170 15.91 2.47 -17.39
C MET A 170 16.71 2.88 -16.15
N GLY A 171 17.42 1.97 -15.48
CA GLY A 171 18.10 2.22 -14.20
C GLY A 171 19.53 1.73 -14.11
N ILE A 172 20.23 2.18 -13.06
CA ILE A 172 21.68 1.99 -12.85
C ILE A 172 22.04 0.63 -12.21
N SER A 173 21.07 -0.20 -11.79
CA SER A 173 21.32 -1.47 -11.11
C SER A 173 20.40 -2.59 -11.59
N SER A 174 20.84 -3.28 -12.63
CA SER A 174 20.12 -4.42 -13.24
C SER A 174 19.82 -5.59 -12.28
N ASP A 175 20.61 -5.76 -11.22
CA ASP A 175 20.47 -6.89 -10.32
C ASP A 175 19.33 -6.73 -9.30
N MET A 176 19.09 -5.52 -8.78
CA MET A 176 17.98 -5.27 -7.86
C MET A 176 16.63 -5.30 -8.57
N GLU A 177 16.54 -4.76 -9.79
CA GLU A 177 15.32 -4.79 -10.59
C GLU A 177 14.90 -6.22 -10.98
N SER A 178 15.87 -7.13 -11.08
CA SER A 178 15.61 -8.52 -11.50
C SER A 178 14.88 -9.35 -10.45
N THR A 179 14.92 -8.99 -9.17
CA THR A 179 14.40 -9.81 -8.05
C THR A 179 13.26 -9.15 -7.29
N VAL A 180 13.24 -7.81 -7.21
CA VAL A 180 12.23 -7.05 -6.46
C VAL A 180 10.85 -7.15 -7.11
N VAL A 181 10.76 -6.92 -8.44
CA VAL A 181 9.49 -7.04 -9.17
C VAL A 181 8.91 -8.46 -9.08
N PRO A 182 9.64 -9.55 -9.39
CA PRO A 182 9.14 -10.91 -9.20
C PRO A 182 8.68 -11.23 -7.79
N THR A 183 9.38 -10.74 -6.77
CA THR A 183 8.98 -10.93 -5.37
C THR A 183 7.65 -10.26 -5.07
N PHE A 184 7.48 -9.00 -5.47
CA PHE A 184 6.21 -8.30 -5.32
C PHE A 184 5.07 -9.01 -6.06
N LEU A 185 5.31 -9.47 -7.29
CA LEU A 185 4.32 -10.18 -8.09
C LEU A 185 3.89 -11.50 -7.43
N ALA A 186 4.82 -12.24 -6.87
CA ALA A 186 4.52 -13.47 -6.14
C ALA A 186 3.67 -13.20 -4.90
N GLU A 187 3.96 -12.12 -4.16
CA GLU A 187 3.20 -11.74 -2.97
C GLU A 187 1.78 -11.25 -3.31
N ILE A 188 1.62 -10.43 -4.38
CA ILE A 188 0.30 -9.94 -4.79
C ILE A 188 -0.55 -11.07 -5.41
N ASP A 189 0.06 -11.99 -6.13
CA ASP A 189 -0.65 -13.16 -6.66
C ASP A 189 -1.16 -14.06 -5.53
N GLY A 190 -0.43 -14.15 -4.41
CA GLY A 190 -0.83 -14.86 -3.20
C GLY A 190 -1.87 -14.14 -2.31
N VAL A 191 -2.33 -12.93 -2.70
CA VAL A 191 -3.36 -12.19 -1.95
C VAL A 191 -4.76 -12.78 -2.12
N GLU A 192 -5.04 -13.58 -3.15
CA GLU A 192 -6.36 -14.20 -3.40
C GLU A 192 -6.88 -15.04 -2.23
N ASP A 193 -5.99 -15.71 -1.51
CA ASP A 193 -6.35 -16.49 -0.33
C ASP A 193 -6.70 -15.63 0.89
N LEU A 194 -6.59 -14.30 0.77
CA LEU A 194 -6.66 -13.37 1.88
C LEU A 194 -7.87 -12.44 1.79
N LYS A 195 -8.99 -12.96 2.26
CA LYS A 195 -10.14 -12.10 2.53
C LYS A 195 -9.74 -11.00 3.51
N GLY A 196 -9.63 -9.75 3.02
CA GLY A 196 -9.39 -8.63 3.91
C GLY A 196 -8.11 -7.82 3.68
N VAL A 197 -7.30 -8.15 2.69
CA VAL A 197 -6.15 -7.33 2.28
C VAL A 197 -6.44 -6.65 0.95
N VAL A 198 -6.19 -5.34 0.89
CA VAL A 198 -6.27 -4.52 -0.33
C VAL A 198 -4.91 -3.89 -0.56
N VAL A 199 -4.39 -3.98 -1.78
CA VAL A 199 -3.14 -3.35 -2.18
C VAL A 199 -3.43 -2.07 -2.96
N ILE A 200 -2.87 -0.95 -2.52
CA ILE A 200 -2.98 0.34 -3.21
C ILE A 200 -1.58 0.79 -3.59
N GLY A 201 -1.36 0.96 -4.87
CA GLY A 201 -0.14 1.57 -5.38
C GLY A 201 -0.34 3.05 -5.66
N ALA A 202 0.69 3.87 -5.46
CA ALA A 202 0.73 5.25 -5.90
C ALA A 202 1.98 5.53 -6.70
N SER A 203 1.82 6.22 -7.83
CA SER A 203 2.94 6.64 -8.67
C SER A 203 2.70 8.03 -9.27
N ASN A 204 3.76 8.80 -9.37
CA ASN A 204 3.77 10.04 -10.13
C ASN A 204 4.06 9.80 -11.62
N ARG A 205 4.63 8.65 -11.96
CA ARG A 205 5.13 8.28 -13.29
C ARG A 205 4.75 6.85 -13.62
N GLN A 206 3.44 6.61 -13.89
CA GLN A 206 2.96 5.26 -14.24
C GLN A 206 3.65 4.66 -15.49
N ASP A 207 4.15 5.52 -16.37
CA ASP A 207 4.88 5.16 -17.58
C ASP A 207 6.23 4.46 -17.28
N LEU A 208 6.77 4.64 -16.09
CA LEU A 208 8.02 3.99 -15.64
C LEU A 208 7.79 2.64 -14.97
N LEU A 209 6.55 2.32 -14.58
CA LEU A 209 6.26 1.06 -13.89
C LEU A 209 6.40 -0.14 -14.84
N ASP A 210 6.90 -1.25 -14.28
CA ASP A 210 6.95 -2.52 -15.02
C ASP A 210 5.52 -2.95 -15.41
N PRO A 211 5.26 -3.19 -16.71
CA PRO A 211 3.95 -3.61 -17.17
C PRO A 211 3.39 -4.84 -16.47
N ALA A 212 4.26 -5.72 -15.94
CA ALA A 212 3.83 -6.91 -15.21
C ALA A 212 3.06 -6.58 -13.92
N VAL A 213 3.35 -5.44 -13.28
CA VAL A 213 2.65 -4.97 -12.07
C VAL A 213 1.21 -4.55 -12.40
N LEU A 214 0.98 -4.08 -13.62
CA LEU A 214 -0.27 -3.52 -14.09
C LEU A 214 -1.14 -4.51 -14.89
N ARG A 215 -0.76 -5.79 -14.93
CA ARG A 215 -1.53 -6.82 -15.64
C ARG A 215 -2.82 -7.16 -14.90
N PRO A 216 -3.85 -7.67 -15.63
CA PRO A 216 -5.08 -8.17 -15.03
C PRO A 216 -4.82 -9.14 -13.87
N GLY A 217 -5.59 -8.97 -12.79
CA GLY A 217 -5.42 -9.74 -11.56
C GLY A 217 -4.34 -9.22 -10.61
N ARG A 218 -3.81 -8.00 -10.83
CA ARG A 218 -2.83 -7.32 -9.94
C ARG A 218 -3.30 -5.89 -9.65
N LEU A 219 -2.50 -4.87 -10.02
CA LEU A 219 -2.92 -3.46 -9.95
C LEU A 219 -3.49 -3.01 -11.31
N ASP A 220 -4.48 -3.71 -11.78
CA ASP A 220 -5.08 -3.53 -13.11
C ASP A 220 -6.06 -2.36 -13.17
N ILE A 221 -6.63 -1.98 -12.05
CA ILE A 221 -7.52 -0.84 -11.95
C ILE A 221 -6.71 0.42 -11.67
N LYS A 222 -6.79 1.36 -12.61
CA LYS A 222 -6.00 2.59 -12.59
C LYS A 222 -6.90 3.79 -12.42
N ILE A 223 -6.71 4.52 -11.35
CA ILE A 223 -7.49 5.72 -11.02
C ILE A 223 -6.58 6.93 -11.09
N LYS A 224 -6.95 7.84 -11.98
CA LYS A 224 -6.18 9.07 -12.20
C LYS A 224 -6.55 10.13 -11.17
N ILE A 225 -5.55 10.60 -10.46
CA ILE A 225 -5.66 11.70 -9.49
C ILE A 225 -4.98 12.92 -10.10
N ASP A 226 -5.79 13.76 -10.74
CA ASP A 226 -5.32 14.98 -11.40
C ASP A 226 -5.21 16.18 -10.43
N ARG A 227 -4.63 17.26 -10.94
CA ARG A 227 -4.70 18.55 -10.25
C ARG A 227 -6.15 19.02 -10.18
N PRO A 228 -6.57 19.61 -9.04
CA PRO A 228 -7.93 20.09 -8.90
C PRO A 228 -8.25 21.17 -9.95
N ASN A 229 -9.43 21.09 -10.52
CA ASN A 229 -10.01 22.19 -11.30
C ASN A 229 -10.51 23.29 -10.32
N VAL A 230 -11.14 24.35 -10.85
CA VAL A 230 -11.60 25.48 -10.03
C VAL A 230 -12.61 25.05 -8.97
N GLU A 231 -13.52 24.13 -9.33
CA GLU A 231 -14.55 23.62 -8.40
C GLU A 231 -13.94 22.73 -7.33
N GLY A 232 -13.07 21.81 -7.73
CA GLY A 232 -12.32 20.96 -6.78
C GLY A 232 -11.43 21.77 -5.85
N ALA A 233 -10.78 22.83 -6.36
CA ALA A 233 -10.01 23.74 -5.50
C ALA A 233 -10.90 24.45 -4.48
N LYS A 234 -12.08 24.91 -4.86
CA LYS A 234 -13.04 25.51 -3.91
C LYS A 234 -13.48 24.51 -2.84
N ASP A 235 -13.76 23.26 -3.24
CA ASP A 235 -14.14 22.21 -2.30
C ASP A 235 -12.98 21.90 -1.33
N ILE A 236 -11.75 21.77 -1.82
CA ILE A 236 -10.58 21.61 -0.98
C ILE A 236 -10.44 22.75 0.02
N PHE A 237 -10.53 24.02 -0.45
CA PHE A 237 -10.46 25.18 0.44
C PHE A 237 -11.56 25.16 1.50
N SER A 238 -12.78 24.78 1.15
CA SER A 238 -13.89 24.72 2.11
C SER A 238 -13.65 23.75 3.27
N LYS A 239 -12.87 22.68 3.03
CA LYS A 239 -12.52 21.69 4.07
C LYS A 239 -11.45 22.20 5.03
N TYR A 240 -10.56 23.07 4.56
CA TYR A 240 -9.49 23.66 5.38
C TYR A 240 -9.84 25.00 5.99
N MET A 241 -10.75 25.76 5.36
CA MET A 241 -11.21 27.06 5.86
C MET A 241 -12.35 26.84 6.86
N ASN A 242 -12.00 26.59 8.10
CA ASN A 242 -12.98 26.52 9.19
C ASN A 242 -13.13 27.88 9.89
N VAL A 243 -14.23 28.05 10.64
CA VAL A 243 -14.62 29.31 11.32
C VAL A 243 -13.56 29.83 12.32
N ASN A 244 -12.58 28.99 12.68
CA ASN A 244 -11.57 29.33 13.69
C ASN A 244 -10.24 29.81 13.07
N LEU A 245 -10.16 29.94 11.74
CA LEU A 245 -8.96 30.50 11.13
C LEU A 245 -8.96 32.04 11.40
N PRO A 246 -7.84 32.60 11.91
CA PRO A 246 -7.67 34.03 12.02
C PRO A 246 -7.53 34.61 10.60
N ILE A 247 -8.66 34.96 10.00
CA ILE A 247 -8.70 35.67 8.72
C ILE A 247 -8.54 37.14 9.08
N ALA A 248 -7.42 37.72 8.73
CA ALA A 248 -7.16 39.14 8.85
C ALA A 248 -7.97 39.96 7.84
#